data_255c7ec7b49d0080a97640dc442bd0f5
#
_entry.id   255c7ec7b49d0080a97640dc442bd0f5
#
_cell.length_a   1.000
_cell.length_b   1.000
_cell.length_c   1.000
_cell.angle_alpha   90.00
_cell.angle_beta   90.00
_cell.angle_gamma   90.00
#
_symmetry.space_group_name_H-M   'P 1'
#
loop_
_entity.id
_entity.type
_entity.pdbx_description
1 polymer ?
#
loop_
_entity_poly.entity_id
_entity_poly.type
_entity_poly.pdbx_seq_one_letter_code
_entity_poly.pdbx_strand_id
1 'polypeptide(L)'
;MHELSVCFEVVRTLEELVVENGLTEVQSVTLEIGELSSMIPKYMEECFPAAVDGTMFENTKLEIEVIPGLGRCNSCSHMYQLLPVNGVCPECGAKDFSVISGEAFNIKEILAC
;
A
#
# COMPACT_ATOMS: atom_id res chain seq x y z
N MET A 1 -6.21 -15.28 -3.35
CA MET A 1 -5.05 -14.67 -2.73
C MET A 1 -4.61 -13.42 -3.44
N HIS A 2 -5.00 -12.30 -2.87
CA HIS A 2 -4.73 -11.02 -3.51
C HIS A 2 -3.27 -10.65 -3.48
N GLU A 3 -2.60 -10.94 -2.36
CA GLU A 3 -1.24 -10.45 -2.14
C GLU A 3 -0.24 -10.94 -3.15
N LEU A 4 -0.30 -12.22 -3.51
CA LEU A 4 0.64 -12.76 -4.50
C LEU A 4 0.41 -12.13 -5.88
N SER A 5 -0.85 -12.01 -6.29
CA SER A 5 -1.19 -11.37 -7.57
C SER A 5 -0.73 -9.92 -7.59
N VAL A 6 -0.89 -9.20 -6.48
CA VAL A 6 -0.46 -7.81 -6.38
C VAL A 6 1.06 -7.72 -6.43
N CYS A 7 1.77 -8.65 -5.81
CA CYS A 7 3.23 -8.68 -5.91
C CYS A 7 3.68 -8.86 -7.36
N PHE A 8 3.01 -9.71 -8.14
CA PHE A 8 3.34 -9.85 -9.56
C PHE A 8 3.04 -8.56 -10.33
N GLU A 9 1.98 -7.83 -9.97
CA GLU A 9 1.68 -6.54 -10.57
C GLU A 9 2.77 -5.51 -10.24
N VAL A 10 3.27 -5.53 -9.01
CA VAL A 10 4.38 -4.65 -8.62
C VAL A 10 5.62 -4.97 -9.46
N VAL A 11 5.95 -6.26 -9.63
CA VAL A 11 7.10 -6.68 -10.43
C VAL A 11 6.94 -6.20 -11.88
N ARG A 12 5.75 -6.35 -12.43
CA ARG A 12 5.49 -5.89 -13.81
C ARG A 12 5.69 -4.38 -13.94
N THR A 13 5.20 -3.61 -12.97
CA THR A 13 5.39 -2.16 -12.96
C THR A 13 6.86 -1.80 -12.85
N LEU A 14 7.61 -2.51 -12.01
CA LEU A 14 9.05 -2.29 -11.87
C LEU A 14 9.77 -2.59 -13.19
N GLU A 15 9.38 -3.63 -13.90
CA GLU A 15 9.95 -3.97 -15.20
C GLU A 15 9.73 -2.84 -16.21
N GLU A 16 8.53 -2.27 -16.23
CA GLU A 16 8.21 -1.14 -17.09
C GLU A 16 9.09 0.08 -16.76
N LEU A 17 9.26 0.36 -15.47
CA LEU A 17 10.08 1.49 -15.01
C LEU A 17 11.55 1.30 -15.38
N VAL A 18 12.05 0.07 -15.27
CA VAL A 18 13.43 -0.26 -15.65
C VAL A 18 13.67 0.04 -17.13
N VAL A 19 12.74 -0.40 -17.99
CA VAL A 19 12.85 -0.17 -19.43
C VAL A 19 12.74 1.31 -19.76
N GLU A 20 11.75 1.99 -19.20
CA GLU A 20 11.50 3.40 -19.49
C GLU A 20 12.65 4.30 -19.07
N ASN A 21 13.32 3.97 -17.98
CA ASN A 21 14.36 4.83 -17.40
C ASN A 21 15.77 4.29 -17.57
N GLY A 22 15.96 3.18 -18.29
CA GLY A 22 17.27 2.60 -18.54
C GLY A 22 17.96 2.18 -17.25
N LEU A 23 17.25 1.63 -16.30
CA LEU A 23 17.81 1.23 -15.01
C LEU A 23 18.51 -0.11 -15.12
N THR A 24 19.59 -0.27 -14.35
CA THR A 24 20.35 -1.53 -14.30
C THR A 24 20.10 -2.29 -13.00
N GLU A 25 19.65 -1.60 -11.96
CA GLU A 25 19.44 -2.20 -10.65
C GLU A 25 18.34 -1.45 -9.89
N VAL A 26 17.49 -2.17 -9.21
CA VAL A 26 16.51 -1.61 -8.28
C VAL A 26 16.87 -2.12 -6.89
N GLN A 27 17.32 -1.23 -6.03
CA GLN A 27 17.79 -1.57 -4.69
C GLN A 27 16.63 -1.79 -3.73
N SER A 28 15.61 -0.94 -3.81
CA SER A 28 14.43 -1.09 -2.96
C SER A 28 13.21 -0.50 -3.63
N VAL A 29 12.05 -0.97 -3.18
CA VAL A 29 10.75 -0.44 -3.57
C VAL A 29 9.95 -0.21 -2.29
N THR A 30 9.34 0.97 -2.17
CA THR A 30 8.49 1.31 -1.04
C THR A 30 7.04 1.34 -1.49
N LEU A 31 6.21 0.55 -0.84
CA LEU A 31 4.78 0.50 -1.11
C LEU A 31 4.03 1.21 -0.01
N GLU A 32 3.01 1.99 -0.39
CA GLU A 32 2.04 2.53 0.55
C GLU A 32 0.82 1.64 0.51
N ILE A 33 0.44 1.08 1.65
CA ILE A 33 -0.71 0.20 1.76
C ILE A 33 -1.71 0.84 2.72
N GLY A 34 -2.88 1.17 2.21
CA GLY A 34 -3.93 1.74 3.03
C GLY A 34 -4.46 0.75 4.05
N GLU A 35 -4.68 1.24 5.25
CA GLU A 35 -5.21 0.44 6.35
C GLU A 35 -6.59 -0.15 6.02
N LEU A 36 -7.36 0.54 5.17
CA LEU A 36 -8.69 0.12 4.75
C LEU A 36 -8.67 -0.71 3.47
N SER A 37 -7.49 -0.90 2.85
CA SER A 37 -7.38 -1.75 1.67
C SER A 37 -7.45 -3.22 2.09
N SER A 38 -7.72 -4.10 1.14
CA SER A 38 -7.75 -5.53 1.43
C SER A 38 -6.37 -6.17 1.48
N MET A 39 -5.31 -5.37 1.28
CA MET A 39 -3.94 -5.87 1.30
C MET A 39 -3.42 -5.95 2.72
N ILE A 40 -2.85 -7.08 3.10
CA ILE A 40 -2.28 -7.27 4.43
C ILE A 40 -0.75 -7.23 4.30
N PRO A 41 -0.08 -6.24 4.90
CA PRO A 41 1.37 -6.05 4.75
C PRO A 41 2.20 -7.30 5.01
N LYS A 42 1.86 -8.04 6.04
CA LYS A 42 2.57 -9.28 6.38
C LYS A 42 2.55 -10.27 5.21
N TYR A 43 1.40 -10.44 4.57
CA TYR A 43 1.26 -11.37 3.46
C TYR A 43 1.96 -10.87 2.21
N MET A 44 2.01 -9.54 2.02
CA MET A 44 2.79 -8.95 0.93
C MET A 44 4.26 -9.29 1.10
N GLU A 45 4.78 -9.15 2.32
CA GLU A 45 6.17 -9.48 2.61
C GLU A 45 6.48 -10.96 2.40
N GLU A 46 5.53 -11.82 2.74
CA GLU A 46 5.70 -13.27 2.58
C GLU A 46 5.63 -13.71 1.11
N CYS A 47 4.83 -13.01 0.30
CA CYS A 47 4.64 -13.36 -1.11
C CYS A 47 5.69 -12.75 -2.03
N PHE A 48 6.32 -11.66 -1.62
CA PHE A 48 7.24 -10.92 -2.48
C PHE A 48 8.42 -11.78 -2.98
N PRO A 49 9.08 -12.58 -2.13
CA PRO A 49 10.19 -13.43 -2.60
C PRO A 49 9.79 -14.36 -3.74
N ALA A 50 8.58 -14.91 -3.71
CA ALA A 50 8.10 -15.78 -4.78
C ALA A 50 7.87 -15.00 -6.08
N ALA A 51 7.40 -13.76 -5.97
CA ALA A 51 7.11 -12.94 -7.14
C ALA A 51 8.37 -12.47 -7.84
N VAL A 52 9.46 -12.26 -7.10
CA VAL A 52 10.72 -11.76 -7.69
C VAL A 52 11.70 -12.86 -8.04
N ASP A 53 11.39 -14.11 -7.69
CA ASP A 53 12.26 -15.25 -7.95
C ASP A 53 12.55 -15.36 -9.46
N GLY A 54 13.83 -15.49 -9.80
CA GLY A 54 14.26 -15.59 -11.20
C GLY A 54 14.23 -14.28 -11.97
N THR A 55 13.96 -13.15 -11.30
CA THR A 55 13.94 -11.85 -11.96
C THR A 55 15.14 -11.02 -11.50
N MET A 56 15.32 -9.86 -12.13
CA MET A 56 16.38 -8.93 -11.71
C MET A 56 16.09 -8.31 -10.33
N PHE A 57 14.90 -8.55 -9.78
CA PHE A 57 14.49 -7.97 -8.50
C PHE A 57 14.65 -8.90 -7.32
N GLU A 58 15.32 -10.04 -7.49
CA GLU A 58 15.52 -11.02 -6.41
C GLU A 58 16.15 -10.42 -5.16
N ASN A 59 17.01 -9.42 -5.32
CA ASN A 59 17.68 -8.77 -4.20
C ASN A 59 17.09 -7.40 -3.86
N THR A 60 16.00 -7.03 -4.51
CA THR A 60 15.31 -5.78 -4.23
C THR A 60 14.64 -5.86 -2.86
N LYS A 61 14.90 -4.87 -2.02
CA LYS A 61 14.30 -4.81 -0.69
C LYS A 61 12.89 -4.22 -0.78
N LEU A 62 11.95 -4.87 -0.13
CA LEU A 62 10.57 -4.39 -0.03
C LEU A 62 10.41 -3.61 1.27
N GLU A 63 9.97 -2.35 1.15
CA GLU A 63 9.63 -1.50 2.28
C GLU A 63 8.13 -1.23 2.21
N ILE A 64 7.45 -1.29 3.34
CA ILE A 64 6.01 -1.04 3.40
C ILE A 64 5.70 0.06 4.40
N GLU A 65 4.91 1.04 3.95
CA GLU A 65 4.35 2.07 4.82
C GLU A 65 2.84 1.88 4.85
N VAL A 66 2.30 1.75 6.06
CA VAL A 66 0.86 1.63 6.24
C VAL A 66 0.25 3.02 6.36
N ILE A 67 -0.72 3.31 5.51
CA ILE A 67 -1.39 4.62 5.51
C ILE A 67 -2.66 4.51 6.34
N PRO A 68 -2.83 5.35 7.37
CA PRO A 68 -4.00 5.26 8.24
C PRO A 68 -5.31 5.46 7.51
N GLY A 69 -6.33 4.74 7.93
CA GLY A 69 -7.68 4.91 7.43
C GLY A 69 -8.36 6.04 8.17
N LEU A 70 -8.40 7.22 7.54
CA LEU A 70 -9.02 8.41 8.12
C LEU A 70 -10.36 8.68 7.48
N GLY A 71 -11.32 9.08 8.31
CA GLY A 71 -12.63 9.51 7.87
C GLY A 71 -12.95 10.90 8.38
N ARG A 72 -13.89 11.54 7.70
CA ARG A 72 -14.43 12.82 8.11
C ARG A 72 -15.90 12.64 8.38
N CYS A 73 -16.34 12.99 9.57
CA CYS A 73 -17.76 12.89 9.93
C CYS A 73 -18.58 13.84 9.08
N ASN A 74 -19.63 13.33 8.42
CA ASN A 74 -20.49 14.16 7.59
C ASN A 74 -21.47 14.98 8.44
N SER A 75 -21.59 14.68 9.73
CA SER A 75 -22.48 15.42 10.63
C SER A 75 -21.78 16.58 11.34
N CYS A 76 -20.55 16.34 11.85
CA CYS A 76 -19.84 17.37 12.64
C CYS A 76 -18.49 17.76 12.06
N SER A 77 -18.07 17.18 10.94
CA SER A 77 -16.82 17.47 10.25
C SER A 77 -15.54 17.07 11.00
N HIS A 78 -15.67 16.32 12.09
CA HIS A 78 -14.51 15.84 12.83
C HIS A 78 -13.75 14.77 12.01
N MET A 79 -12.45 14.86 11.98
CA MET A 79 -11.61 13.84 11.33
C MET A 79 -11.13 12.84 12.37
N TYR A 80 -11.19 11.55 12.04
CA TYR A 80 -10.84 10.51 12.99
C TYR A 80 -10.38 9.24 12.27
N GLN A 81 -9.67 8.39 13.01
CA GLN A 81 -9.27 7.08 12.50
C GLN A 81 -10.47 6.14 12.58
N LEU A 82 -10.77 5.48 11.45
CA LEU A 82 -11.99 4.69 11.33
C LEU A 82 -11.94 3.35 12.05
N LEU A 83 -10.83 2.62 11.93
CA LEU A 83 -10.76 1.26 12.48
C LEU A 83 -10.88 1.17 13.99
N PRO A 84 -10.18 2.01 14.78
CA PRO A 84 -10.27 1.88 16.24
C PRO A 84 -11.67 2.12 16.80
N VAL A 85 -12.51 2.85 16.08
CA VAL A 85 -13.85 3.21 16.55
C VAL A 85 -14.97 2.62 15.69
N ASN A 86 -14.62 1.67 14.80
CA ASN A 86 -15.58 1.01 13.90
C ASN A 86 -16.43 2.00 13.10
N GLY A 87 -15.83 3.11 12.70
CA GLY A 87 -16.51 4.11 11.88
C GLY A 87 -17.43 5.06 12.66
N VAL A 88 -17.52 4.91 13.98
CA VAL A 88 -18.39 5.77 14.80
C VAL A 88 -17.60 7.02 15.20
N CYS A 89 -18.14 8.19 14.89
CA CYS A 89 -17.50 9.45 15.24
C CYS A 89 -17.36 9.59 16.76
N PRO A 90 -16.15 9.78 17.30
CA PRO A 90 -15.98 9.91 18.74
C PRO A 90 -16.52 11.22 19.30
N GLU A 91 -16.79 12.20 18.45
CA GLU A 91 -17.32 13.49 18.90
C GLU A 91 -18.84 13.52 18.95
N CYS A 92 -19.52 13.00 17.93
CA CYS A 92 -20.99 13.10 17.86
C CYS A 92 -21.71 11.77 17.77
N GLY A 93 -20.99 10.65 17.65
CA GLY A 93 -21.60 9.32 17.59
C GLY A 93 -22.23 8.94 16.26
N ALA A 94 -22.14 9.79 15.24
CA ALA A 94 -22.68 9.49 13.93
C ALA A 94 -21.84 8.41 13.23
N LYS A 95 -22.47 7.64 12.36
CA LYS A 95 -21.80 6.58 11.58
C LYS A 95 -21.68 6.95 10.10
N ASP A 96 -22.03 8.18 9.77
CA ASP A 96 -21.96 8.68 8.40
C ASP A 96 -20.66 9.43 8.20
N PHE A 97 -19.79 8.90 7.38
CA PHE A 97 -18.47 9.49 7.16
C PHE A 97 -18.04 9.36 5.70
N SER A 98 -17.11 10.22 5.32
CA SER A 98 -16.42 10.14 4.04
C SER A 98 -14.97 9.73 4.28
N VAL A 99 -14.46 8.80 3.50
CA VAL A 99 -13.07 8.35 3.65
C VAL A 99 -12.13 9.38 3.07
N ILE A 100 -11.12 9.77 3.85
CA ILE A 100 -10.12 10.75 3.45
C ILE A 100 -8.84 10.07 2.96
N SER A 101 -8.45 8.97 3.62
CA SER A 101 -7.21 8.28 3.28
C SER A 101 -7.29 6.82 3.70
N GLY A 102 -6.34 6.03 3.22
CA GLY A 102 -6.16 4.66 3.68
C GLY A 102 -6.85 3.60 2.85
N GLU A 103 -7.47 3.97 1.72
CA GLU A 103 -8.09 2.98 0.82
C GLU A 103 -7.15 2.51 -0.28
N ALA A 104 -6.14 3.31 -0.61
CA ALA A 104 -5.32 3.10 -1.79
C ALA A 104 -4.11 2.22 -1.51
N PHE A 105 -3.56 1.69 -2.58
CA PHE A 105 -2.31 0.97 -2.61
C PHE A 105 -1.47 1.59 -3.72
N ASN A 106 -0.24 2.00 -3.41
CA ASN A 106 0.64 2.67 -4.37
C ASN A 106 2.09 2.25 -4.20
N ILE A 107 2.85 2.38 -5.29
CA ILE A 107 4.30 2.39 -5.19
C ILE A 107 4.68 3.84 -4.89
N LYS A 108 5.25 4.09 -3.71
CA LYS A 108 5.63 5.43 -3.29
C LYS A 108 6.93 5.87 -3.94
N GLU A 109 7.93 5.02 -3.93
CA GLU A 109 9.23 5.34 -4.49
C GLU A 109 10.03 4.07 -4.73
N ILE A 110 11.07 4.21 -5.57
CA ILE A 110 12.07 3.17 -5.74
C ILE A 110 13.45 3.81 -5.60
N LEU A 111 14.42 3.03 -5.09
CA LEU A 111 15.83 3.40 -5.12
C LEU A 111 16.48 2.55 -6.19
N ALA A 112 17.07 3.19 -7.18
CA ALA A 112 17.57 2.49 -8.35
C ALA A 112 18.78 3.20 -8.96
N CYS A 113 19.50 2.45 -9.78
CA CYS A 113 20.63 2.97 -10.55
C CYS A 113 20.37 2.87 -12.04
#